data_1963c392c5ec58c263e0e72a0bb47ecf
#
_entry.id   1963c392c5ec58c263e0e72a0bb47ecf
#
_cell.length_a   1.000
_cell.length_b   1.000
_cell.length_c   1.000
_cell.angle_alpha   90.00
_cell.angle_beta   90.00
_cell.angle_gamma   90.00
#
_symmetry.space_group_name_H-M   'P 1'
#
loop_
_entity.id
_entity.type
_entity.pdbx_description
1 polymer ?
#
loop_
_entity_poly.entity_id
_entity_poly.type
_entity_poly.pdbx_seq_one_letter_code
_entity_poly.pdbx_strand_id
1 'polypeptide(L)'
;MARVAVQLTNFTGGELSPRLDGRNDLTKYSSGCKTLENLIVYPHGAAARRPGTSFVAEVADSDNKTRLIPFEFSTTQTYMLEFSNLKIRVYKDNGSVLEGDKVISGITKANPAVVTATSHGYSNGDEVVITEVVGMTELNGKRFLVAGVTTNTFQLTDKDGTNINSTSFTTYGSAGVSNKVFEITTPYTTAQLFDIKFAQSADVMYITHPSHEVAKLSRTAHTTWSLDEVEFTNGPFLDHNITTTTLNPSHKSVGQTTTVTASATTGINGGSGFVATDVGRLVHVKDGHFQITSITSTTIVVGTVIIDLGINSATTTDFALGAFSDTSGHPSCVTFFEQRLVFAG
;
A
#
# COMPACT_ATOMS: atom_id res chain seq x y z
N MET A 1 -36.96 -56.80 2.59
CA MET A 1 -36.01 -56.24 1.59
C MET A 1 -34.80 -55.73 2.29
N ALA A 2 -33.60 -56.24 1.98
CA ALA A 2 -32.36 -55.76 2.55
C ALA A 2 -32.08 -54.34 1.99
N ARG A 3 -31.87 -53.37 2.89
CA ARG A 3 -31.41 -52.03 2.47
C ARG A 3 -29.95 -52.14 2.04
N VAL A 4 -29.68 -51.93 0.78
CA VAL A 4 -28.32 -51.78 0.26
C VAL A 4 -27.86 -50.34 0.58
N ALA A 5 -26.87 -50.22 1.45
CA ALA A 5 -26.22 -48.94 1.73
C ALA A 5 -25.24 -48.65 0.58
N VAL A 6 -25.49 -47.61 -0.17
CA VAL A 6 -24.55 -47.12 -1.17
C VAL A 6 -23.45 -46.36 -0.45
N GLN A 7 -22.21 -46.83 -0.55
CA GLN A 7 -21.03 -46.17 0.01
C GLN A 7 -20.45 -45.17 -1.00
N LEU A 8 -20.31 -43.93 -0.58
CA LEU A 8 -19.58 -42.91 -1.29
C LEU A 8 -18.13 -42.92 -0.85
N THR A 9 -17.21 -43.41 -1.67
CA THR A 9 -15.78 -43.56 -1.36
C THR A 9 -14.88 -42.55 -2.00
N ASN A 10 -15.43 -41.69 -2.85
CA ASN A 10 -14.68 -40.69 -3.60
C ASN A 10 -15.47 -39.38 -3.63
N PHE A 11 -14.81 -38.29 -3.23
CA PHE A 11 -15.38 -36.95 -3.16
C PHE A 11 -14.79 -35.98 -4.20
N THR A 12 -14.09 -36.47 -5.24
CA THR A 12 -13.44 -35.63 -6.25
C THR A 12 -14.40 -34.75 -7.05
N GLY A 13 -15.71 -35.10 -7.08
CA GLY A 13 -16.76 -34.28 -7.66
C GLY A 13 -17.09 -33.01 -6.84
N GLY A 14 -16.65 -32.98 -5.57
CA GLY A 14 -16.93 -31.88 -4.66
C GLY A 14 -18.40 -31.71 -4.32
N GLU A 15 -18.81 -30.51 -3.98
CA GLU A 15 -20.21 -30.16 -3.75
C GLU A 15 -20.92 -29.94 -5.10
N LEU A 16 -22.03 -30.64 -5.29
CA LEU A 16 -22.82 -30.56 -6.51
C LEU A 16 -23.91 -29.50 -6.40
N SER A 17 -24.09 -28.74 -7.46
CA SER A 17 -25.20 -27.78 -7.55
C SER A 17 -26.54 -28.49 -7.39
N PRO A 18 -27.53 -27.94 -6.68
CA PRO A 18 -28.89 -28.47 -6.59
C PRO A 18 -29.54 -28.72 -7.95
N ARG A 19 -29.09 -28.05 -9.03
CA ARG A 19 -29.56 -28.28 -10.39
C ARG A 19 -29.13 -29.64 -10.96
N LEU A 20 -28.18 -30.30 -10.32
CA LEU A 20 -27.71 -31.66 -10.71
C LEU A 20 -28.37 -32.77 -9.91
N ASP A 21 -29.29 -32.45 -9.00
CA ASP A 21 -29.98 -33.46 -8.19
C ASP A 21 -30.69 -34.48 -9.11
N GLY A 22 -30.39 -35.77 -8.89
CA GLY A 22 -30.94 -36.85 -9.64
C GLY A 22 -30.30 -37.14 -11.02
N ARG A 23 -29.27 -36.37 -11.41
CA ARG A 23 -28.57 -36.54 -12.70
C ARG A 23 -27.54 -37.69 -12.63
N ASN A 24 -28.06 -38.93 -12.51
CA ASN A 24 -27.24 -40.15 -12.45
C ASN A 24 -26.48 -40.47 -13.74
N ASP A 25 -26.83 -39.80 -14.84
CA ASP A 25 -26.17 -39.86 -16.14
C ASP A 25 -24.80 -39.16 -16.16
N LEU A 26 -24.50 -38.31 -15.16
CA LEU A 26 -23.24 -37.64 -15.08
C LEU A 26 -22.20 -38.44 -14.27
N THR A 27 -21.06 -38.69 -14.88
CA THR A 27 -19.95 -39.45 -14.25
C THR A 27 -19.52 -38.83 -12.90
N LYS A 28 -19.55 -37.51 -12.79
CA LYS A 28 -19.20 -36.80 -11.55
C LYS A 28 -20.23 -36.90 -10.42
N TYR A 29 -21.46 -37.32 -10.74
CA TYR A 29 -22.53 -37.45 -9.77
C TYR A 29 -22.20 -38.47 -8.68
N SER A 30 -21.61 -39.61 -9.07
CA SER A 30 -21.21 -40.69 -8.15
C SER A 30 -20.01 -40.36 -7.26
N SER A 31 -19.27 -39.28 -7.55
CA SER A 31 -18.12 -38.81 -6.79
C SER A 31 -18.36 -37.45 -6.11
N GLY A 32 -19.58 -36.94 -6.17
CA GLY A 32 -19.96 -35.68 -5.54
C GLY A 32 -20.88 -35.88 -4.35
N CYS A 33 -21.08 -34.84 -3.56
CA CYS A 33 -22.00 -34.82 -2.44
C CYS A 33 -22.87 -33.56 -2.48
N LYS A 34 -24.00 -33.62 -1.76
CA LYS A 34 -24.96 -32.51 -1.73
C LYS A 34 -24.43 -31.30 -0.92
N THR A 35 -23.65 -31.57 0.13
CA THR A 35 -23.10 -30.55 1.02
C THR A 35 -21.68 -30.94 1.39
N LEU A 36 -20.72 -30.02 1.22
CA LEU A 36 -19.31 -30.24 1.53
C LEU A 36 -18.74 -29.01 2.26
N GLU A 37 -19.27 -28.72 3.44
CA GLU A 37 -18.86 -27.56 4.23
C GLU A 37 -17.65 -27.89 5.12
N ASN A 38 -16.68 -26.98 5.18
CA ASN A 38 -15.47 -27.08 6.00
C ASN A 38 -14.62 -28.34 5.72
N LEU A 39 -14.68 -28.87 4.51
CA LEU A 39 -13.88 -30.01 4.05
C LEU A 39 -13.03 -29.62 2.84
N ILE A 40 -11.84 -30.21 2.75
CA ILE A 40 -10.93 -30.11 1.61
C ILE A 40 -10.89 -31.45 0.93
N VAL A 41 -11.19 -31.48 -0.38
CA VAL A 41 -11.13 -32.69 -1.20
C VAL A 41 -9.71 -32.85 -1.74
N TYR A 42 -9.16 -34.05 -1.55
CA TYR A 42 -7.87 -34.40 -2.14
C TYR A 42 -8.03 -35.04 -3.52
N PRO A 43 -7.05 -34.92 -4.41
CA PRO A 43 -7.11 -35.50 -5.77
C PRO A 43 -7.32 -37.02 -5.79
N HIS A 44 -6.92 -37.73 -4.75
CA HIS A 44 -7.08 -39.19 -4.61
C HIS A 44 -8.47 -39.61 -4.06
N GLY A 45 -9.41 -38.67 -3.92
CA GLY A 45 -10.80 -38.97 -3.57
C GLY A 45 -11.18 -38.76 -2.11
N ALA A 46 -10.23 -38.69 -1.20
CA ALA A 46 -10.52 -38.47 0.21
C ALA A 46 -10.98 -37.03 0.46
N ALA A 47 -11.79 -36.83 1.51
CA ALA A 47 -12.10 -35.50 2.05
C ALA A 47 -11.59 -35.40 3.49
N ALA A 48 -10.85 -34.34 3.81
CA ALA A 48 -10.38 -34.05 5.14
C ALA A 48 -10.96 -32.74 5.67
N ARG A 49 -11.10 -32.65 6.98
CA ARG A 49 -11.52 -31.42 7.64
C ARG A 49 -10.48 -30.33 7.37
N ARG A 50 -10.96 -29.14 6.96
CA ARG A 50 -10.06 -28.00 6.79
C ARG A 50 -9.35 -27.67 8.11
N PRO A 51 -8.12 -27.15 8.07
CA PRO A 51 -7.46 -26.60 9.25
C PRO A 51 -8.30 -25.53 9.93
N GLY A 52 -8.15 -25.34 11.23
CA GLY A 52 -8.71 -24.22 11.95
C GLY A 52 -8.13 -22.90 11.46
N THR A 53 -8.79 -21.81 11.82
CA THR A 53 -8.29 -20.45 11.63
C THR A 53 -7.81 -19.91 12.96
N SER A 54 -6.73 -19.13 12.94
CA SER A 54 -6.22 -18.41 14.11
C SER A 54 -6.45 -16.91 13.87
N PHE A 55 -6.92 -16.22 14.91
CA PHE A 55 -6.97 -14.76 14.89
C PHE A 55 -5.54 -14.20 15.00
N VAL A 56 -5.15 -13.31 14.11
CA VAL A 56 -3.84 -12.66 14.11
C VAL A 56 -3.94 -11.26 14.66
N ALA A 57 -4.75 -10.42 14.05
CA ALA A 57 -4.98 -9.05 14.47
C ALA A 57 -6.25 -8.51 13.80
N GLU A 58 -6.82 -7.48 14.39
CA GLU A 58 -7.79 -6.63 13.75
C GLU A 58 -7.08 -5.69 12.77
N VAL A 59 -7.70 -5.42 11.63
CA VAL A 59 -7.19 -4.47 10.63
C VAL A 59 -7.07 -3.05 11.21
N ALA A 60 -6.31 -2.19 10.52
CA ALA A 60 -6.08 -0.82 10.99
C ALA A 60 -7.38 -0.04 11.23
N ASP A 61 -8.37 -0.24 10.37
CA ASP A 61 -9.69 0.37 10.42
C ASP A 61 -10.71 -0.67 9.94
N SER A 62 -11.50 -1.20 10.87
CA SER A 62 -12.49 -2.26 10.60
C SER A 62 -13.76 -1.76 9.89
N ASP A 63 -14.01 -0.45 9.86
CA ASP A 63 -15.12 0.14 9.14
C ASP A 63 -14.86 0.24 7.64
N ASN A 64 -13.60 0.12 7.22
CA ASN A 64 -13.16 0.25 5.86
C ASN A 64 -12.56 -1.04 5.29
N LYS A 65 -12.69 -1.19 3.97
CA LYS A 65 -12.08 -2.31 3.26
C LYS A 65 -10.55 -2.19 3.30
N THR A 66 -9.88 -3.32 3.51
CA THR A 66 -8.43 -3.46 3.42
C THR A 66 -8.07 -4.45 2.33
N ARG A 67 -6.85 -4.40 1.85
CA ARG A 67 -6.31 -5.34 0.86
C ARG A 67 -5.04 -5.98 1.39
N LEU A 68 -5.01 -7.32 1.37
CA LEU A 68 -3.82 -8.08 1.72
C LEU A 68 -3.00 -8.38 0.47
N ILE A 69 -1.70 -8.08 0.51
CA ILE A 69 -0.76 -8.36 -0.57
C ILE A 69 0.43 -9.13 0.02
N PRO A 70 0.78 -10.31 -0.52
CA PRO A 70 1.96 -11.03 -0.07
C PRO A 70 3.24 -10.32 -0.51
N PHE A 71 4.28 -10.38 0.32
CA PHE A 71 5.62 -9.93 0.01
C PHE A 71 6.60 -11.06 0.37
N GLU A 72 7.18 -11.67 -0.67
CA GLU A 72 8.00 -12.88 -0.53
C GLU A 72 9.48 -12.54 -0.80
N PHE A 73 10.27 -12.40 0.27
CA PHE A 73 11.71 -12.23 0.14
C PHE A 73 12.44 -13.56 -0.17
N SER A 74 12.01 -14.62 0.50
CA SER A 74 12.54 -15.97 0.32
C SER A 74 11.48 -17.00 0.68
N THR A 75 11.74 -18.27 0.42
CA THR A 75 10.86 -19.40 0.78
C THR A 75 10.62 -19.53 2.29
N THR A 76 11.50 -18.97 3.11
CA THR A 76 11.42 -19.02 4.58
C THR A 76 11.06 -17.68 5.22
N GLN A 77 11.09 -16.59 4.45
CA GLN A 77 10.83 -15.24 4.96
C GLN A 77 9.79 -14.54 4.08
N THR A 78 8.56 -14.61 4.51
CA THR A 78 7.41 -14.00 3.85
C THR A 78 6.75 -13.01 4.78
N TYR A 79 6.14 -12.00 4.20
CA TYR A 79 5.33 -11.01 4.90
C TYR A 79 3.96 -10.94 4.25
N MET A 80 2.98 -10.54 5.04
CA MET A 80 1.69 -10.11 4.53
C MET A 80 1.57 -8.62 4.76
N LEU A 81 1.35 -7.87 3.70
CA LEU A 81 1.13 -6.42 3.74
C LEU A 81 -0.38 -6.16 3.75
N GLU A 82 -0.85 -5.47 4.78
CA GLU A 82 -2.22 -4.97 4.87
C GLU A 82 -2.23 -3.53 4.38
N PHE A 83 -2.73 -3.31 3.19
CA PHE A 83 -3.03 -1.99 2.66
C PHE A 83 -4.36 -1.51 3.21
N SER A 84 -4.35 -0.40 3.90
CA SER A 84 -5.50 0.31 4.45
C SER A 84 -5.44 1.79 4.05
N ASN A 85 -6.37 2.60 4.54
CA ASN A 85 -6.40 4.02 4.20
C ASN A 85 -5.10 4.72 4.57
N LEU A 86 -4.35 5.16 3.56
CA LEU A 86 -3.10 5.93 3.67
C LEU A 86 -1.95 5.23 4.41
N LYS A 87 -2.02 3.91 4.63
CA LYS A 87 -0.99 3.16 5.34
C LYS A 87 -0.90 1.69 4.93
N ILE A 88 0.26 1.09 5.20
CA ILE A 88 0.50 -0.35 5.13
C ILE A 88 0.93 -0.84 6.50
N ARG A 89 0.32 -1.93 6.99
CA ARG A 89 0.79 -2.72 8.12
C ARG A 89 1.48 -3.98 7.64
N VAL A 90 2.46 -4.42 8.37
CA VAL A 90 3.28 -5.57 8.01
C VAL A 90 3.06 -6.69 9.01
N TYR A 91 2.77 -7.89 8.52
CA TYR A 91 2.60 -9.09 9.32
C TYR A 91 3.66 -10.13 8.96
N LYS A 92 4.15 -10.83 9.98
CA LYS A 92 5.10 -11.92 9.87
C LYS A 92 4.86 -12.94 10.99
N ASP A 93 5.06 -14.23 10.70
CA ASP A 93 5.01 -15.32 11.70
C ASP A 93 3.71 -15.30 12.55
N ASN A 94 2.57 -15.06 11.89
CA ASN A 94 1.23 -14.93 12.51
C ASN A 94 1.08 -13.77 13.52
N GLY A 95 1.91 -12.74 13.43
CA GLY A 95 1.83 -11.53 14.25
C GLY A 95 2.07 -10.27 13.45
N SER A 96 1.69 -9.12 14.01
CA SER A 96 2.09 -7.82 13.46
C SER A 96 3.57 -7.57 13.72
N VAL A 97 4.25 -6.96 12.78
CA VAL A 97 5.58 -6.41 13.02
C VAL A 97 5.44 -5.21 13.96
N LEU A 98 6.22 -5.22 15.03
CA LEU A 98 6.21 -4.19 16.06
C LEU A 98 7.53 -3.42 16.05
N GLU A 99 7.47 -2.14 16.41
CA GLU A 99 8.66 -1.33 16.67
C GLU A 99 9.31 -1.74 18.00
N GLY A 100 10.51 -1.24 18.27
CA GLY A 100 11.26 -1.60 19.48
C GLY A 100 10.55 -1.23 20.78
N ASP A 101 10.87 -1.99 21.82
CA ASP A 101 10.27 -1.92 23.14
C ASP A 101 10.40 -0.54 23.78
N LYS A 102 9.31 -0.06 24.38
CA LYS A 102 9.30 1.08 25.29
C LYS A 102 8.96 0.58 26.68
N VAL A 103 9.91 0.66 27.59
CA VAL A 103 9.78 0.17 28.96
C VAL A 103 8.73 0.99 29.71
N ILE A 104 7.77 0.30 30.31
CA ILE A 104 6.73 0.89 31.14
C ILE A 104 7.24 1.01 32.58
N SER A 105 7.15 2.21 33.14
CA SER A 105 7.53 2.48 34.54
C SER A 105 6.34 2.70 35.47
N GLY A 106 5.14 2.83 34.94
CA GLY A 106 3.92 3.01 35.71
C GLY A 106 2.65 2.96 34.85
N ILE A 107 1.55 2.51 35.46
CA ILE A 107 0.20 2.56 34.88
C ILE A 107 -0.78 2.95 35.98
N THR A 108 -1.61 3.96 35.72
CA THR A 108 -2.60 4.43 36.70
C THR A 108 -3.84 3.54 36.74
N LYS A 109 -4.47 3.43 37.91
CA LYS A 109 -5.85 2.92 38.07
C LYS A 109 -6.82 4.08 37.94
N ALA A 110 -7.12 4.46 36.69
CA ALA A 110 -7.93 5.63 36.38
C ALA A 110 -8.77 5.41 35.11
N ASN A 111 -9.62 6.38 34.82
CA ASN A 111 -10.34 6.47 33.55
C ASN A 111 -10.05 7.86 32.95
N PRO A 112 -9.23 7.98 31.87
CA PRO A 112 -8.49 6.91 31.17
C PRO A 112 -7.31 6.33 31.98
N ALA A 113 -6.94 5.10 31.65
CA ALA A 113 -5.66 4.55 32.09
C ALA A 113 -4.50 5.32 31.45
N VAL A 114 -3.55 5.79 32.27
CA VAL A 114 -2.35 6.50 31.80
C VAL A 114 -1.14 5.61 32.00
N VAL A 115 -0.38 5.41 30.93
CA VAL A 115 0.88 4.66 30.93
C VAL A 115 2.04 5.64 30.96
N THR A 116 3.03 5.36 31.81
CA THR A 116 4.30 6.09 31.88
C THR A 116 5.39 5.27 31.23
N ALA A 117 5.97 5.80 30.15
CA ALA A 117 7.11 5.24 29.43
C ALA A 117 7.99 6.38 28.93
N THR A 118 9.20 6.48 29.46
CA THR A 118 10.09 7.62 29.20
C THR A 118 10.49 7.69 27.73
N SER A 119 10.33 8.88 27.13
CA SER A 119 10.72 9.17 25.74
C SER A 119 10.18 8.13 24.73
N HIS A 120 8.92 7.77 24.89
CA HIS A 120 8.31 6.71 24.06
C HIS A 120 8.20 7.08 22.58
N GLY A 121 8.06 8.37 22.24
CA GLY A 121 8.05 8.85 20.85
C GLY A 121 6.75 8.54 20.08
N TYR A 122 5.66 8.16 20.76
CA TYR A 122 4.37 7.90 20.14
C TYR A 122 3.63 9.19 19.80
N SER A 123 2.70 9.08 18.87
CA SER A 123 1.73 10.10 18.48
C SER A 123 0.30 9.66 18.80
N ASN A 124 -0.62 10.61 18.95
CA ASN A 124 -2.04 10.27 19.10
C ASN A 124 -2.52 9.48 17.88
N GLY A 125 -3.23 8.37 18.14
CA GLY A 125 -3.71 7.46 17.11
C GLY A 125 -2.73 6.31 16.77
N ASP A 126 -1.51 6.30 17.30
CA ASP A 126 -0.63 5.14 17.18
C ASP A 126 -1.27 3.93 17.88
N GLU A 127 -1.17 2.75 17.28
CA GLU A 127 -1.59 1.50 17.91
C GLU A 127 -0.41 0.84 18.62
N VAL A 128 -0.58 0.52 19.89
CA VAL A 128 0.44 -0.14 20.72
C VAL A 128 -0.05 -1.46 21.26
N VAL A 129 0.87 -2.41 21.41
CA VAL A 129 0.67 -3.69 22.12
C VAL A 129 1.36 -3.60 23.46
N ILE A 130 0.67 -3.95 24.54
CA ILE A 130 1.25 -3.97 25.88
C ILE A 130 1.49 -5.42 26.29
N THR A 131 2.68 -5.74 26.77
CA THR A 131 3.06 -7.07 27.24
C THR A 131 3.92 -6.99 28.51
N GLU A 132 4.06 -8.12 29.20
CA GLU A 132 4.97 -8.32 30.34
C GLU A 132 4.69 -7.46 31.58
N VAL A 133 3.52 -6.85 31.66
CA VAL A 133 3.13 -6.08 32.86
C VAL A 133 2.88 -7.05 34.00
N VAL A 134 3.51 -6.77 35.15
CA VAL A 134 3.29 -7.48 36.40
C VAL A 134 2.29 -6.70 37.27
N GLY A 135 1.29 -7.35 37.79
CA GLY A 135 0.20 -6.76 38.54
C GLY A 135 -1.01 -6.49 37.64
N MET A 136 -1.03 -5.43 36.85
CA MET A 136 -2.14 -5.07 35.93
C MET A 136 -2.10 -5.92 34.65
N THR A 137 -2.20 -7.23 34.82
CA THR A 137 -2.08 -8.21 33.72
C THR A 137 -3.24 -8.17 32.73
N GLU A 138 -4.33 -7.48 33.05
CA GLU A 138 -5.49 -7.28 32.19
C GLU A 138 -5.16 -6.55 30.88
N LEU A 139 -4.02 -5.85 30.82
CA LEU A 139 -3.52 -5.17 29.63
C LEU A 139 -2.63 -6.05 28.75
N ASN A 140 -2.08 -7.14 29.29
CA ASN A 140 -1.12 -7.98 28.56
C ASN A 140 -1.72 -8.63 27.30
N GLY A 141 -0.99 -8.54 26.20
CA GLY A 141 -1.36 -9.11 24.91
C GLY A 141 -2.47 -8.34 24.19
N LYS A 142 -2.90 -7.21 24.73
CA LYS A 142 -3.95 -6.39 24.14
C LYS A 142 -3.37 -5.23 23.36
N ARG A 143 -4.19 -4.73 22.43
CA ARG A 143 -3.93 -3.60 21.55
C ARG A 143 -4.74 -2.40 21.99
N PHE A 144 -4.12 -1.24 21.92
CA PHE A 144 -4.74 0.02 22.32
C PHE A 144 -4.32 1.13 21.36
N LEU A 145 -5.19 2.10 21.15
CA LEU A 145 -4.78 3.36 20.54
C LEU A 145 -4.26 4.31 21.62
N VAL A 146 -3.25 5.06 21.25
CA VAL A 146 -2.60 6.05 22.09
C VAL A 146 -3.33 7.39 21.97
N ALA A 147 -3.63 8.01 23.11
CA ALA A 147 -4.24 9.33 23.20
C ALA A 147 -3.56 10.17 24.29
N GLY A 148 -3.82 11.47 24.31
CA GLY A 148 -3.32 12.38 25.35
C GLY A 148 -1.80 12.33 25.55
N VAL A 149 -1.06 12.24 24.45
CA VAL A 149 0.39 12.05 24.41
C VAL A 149 1.14 13.21 25.03
N THR A 150 2.08 12.88 25.90
CA THR A 150 3.16 13.78 26.37
C THR A 150 4.52 13.14 26.07
N THR A 151 5.63 13.74 26.43
CA THR A 151 6.97 13.18 26.22
C THR A 151 7.15 11.80 26.89
N ASN A 152 6.52 11.58 28.05
CA ASN A 152 6.75 10.41 28.89
C ASN A 152 5.48 9.66 29.27
N THR A 153 4.29 10.12 28.89
CA THR A 153 3.03 9.48 29.23
C THR A 153 2.06 9.47 28.06
N PHE A 154 1.20 8.47 28.03
CA PHE A 154 0.09 8.39 27.10
C PHE A 154 -1.12 7.70 27.73
N GLN A 155 -2.29 8.03 27.23
CA GLN A 155 -3.56 7.42 27.60
C GLN A 155 -3.88 6.25 26.68
N LEU A 156 -4.64 5.27 27.19
CA LEU A 156 -5.12 4.13 26.41
C LEU A 156 -6.58 4.32 26.04
N THR A 157 -6.87 4.11 24.76
CA THR A 157 -8.24 3.98 24.24
C THR A 157 -8.38 2.66 23.48
N ASP A 158 -9.61 2.20 23.31
CA ASP A 158 -9.92 1.16 22.33
C ASP A 158 -9.91 1.72 20.90
N LYS A 159 -10.20 0.88 19.91
CA LYS A 159 -10.24 1.30 18.50
C LYS A 159 -11.36 2.27 18.16
N ASP A 160 -12.41 2.29 18.95
CA ASP A 160 -13.53 3.23 18.80
C ASP A 160 -13.26 4.58 19.48
N GLY A 161 -12.07 4.74 20.08
CA GLY A 161 -11.68 5.95 20.80
C GLY A 161 -12.22 6.04 22.22
N THR A 162 -12.85 4.96 22.74
CA THR A 162 -13.36 4.92 24.11
C THR A 162 -12.18 4.72 25.09
N ASN A 163 -12.14 5.53 26.15
CA ASN A 163 -11.11 5.45 27.17
C ASN A 163 -11.09 4.08 27.87
N ILE A 164 -9.91 3.51 28.04
CA ILE A 164 -9.73 2.30 28.85
C ILE A 164 -9.85 2.67 30.34
N ASN A 165 -10.89 2.16 30.96
CA ASN A 165 -11.12 2.33 32.39
C ASN A 165 -10.41 1.23 33.19
N SER A 166 -9.31 1.55 33.83
CA SER A 166 -8.49 0.64 34.65
C SER A 166 -8.78 0.70 36.15
N THR A 167 -9.85 1.40 36.59
CA THR A 167 -10.17 1.56 38.02
C THR A 167 -10.44 0.24 38.73
N SER A 168 -10.96 -0.77 38.00
CA SER A 168 -11.24 -2.14 38.52
C SER A 168 -10.09 -3.13 38.31
N PHE A 169 -9.04 -2.74 37.55
CA PHE A 169 -7.94 -3.66 37.24
C PHE A 169 -7.04 -3.89 38.44
N THR A 170 -6.23 -4.93 38.41
CA THR A 170 -5.19 -5.16 39.39
C THR A 170 -4.21 -3.97 39.42
N THR A 171 -3.65 -3.67 40.55
CA THR A 171 -2.69 -2.55 40.67
C THR A 171 -1.41 -2.88 39.88
N TYR A 172 -0.90 -1.93 39.10
CA TYR A 172 0.42 -2.06 38.46
C TYR A 172 1.49 -2.32 39.52
N GLY A 173 2.25 -3.38 39.32
CA GLY A 173 3.34 -3.76 40.24
C GLY A 173 4.69 -3.35 39.68
N SER A 174 5.07 -3.84 38.53
CA SER A 174 6.36 -3.57 37.88
C SER A 174 6.38 -4.08 36.44
N ALA A 175 7.49 -3.86 35.76
CA ALA A 175 7.80 -4.35 34.41
C ALA A 175 6.79 -3.91 33.35
N GLY A 176 6.86 -4.54 32.19
CA GLY A 176 6.01 -4.27 31.03
C GLY A 176 6.71 -3.46 29.98
N VAL A 177 6.33 -3.74 28.73
CA VAL A 177 6.76 -2.99 27.56
C VAL A 177 5.53 -2.65 26.71
N SER A 178 5.63 -1.52 26.01
CA SER A 178 4.71 -1.15 24.96
C SER A 178 5.45 -1.10 23.64
N ASN A 179 4.84 -1.67 22.61
CA ASN A 179 5.40 -1.75 21.26
C ASN A 179 4.41 -1.16 20.30
N LYS A 180 4.83 -0.16 19.50
CA LYS A 180 4.01 0.39 18.44
C LYS A 180 3.90 -0.62 17.29
N VAL A 181 2.72 -0.75 16.72
CA VAL A 181 2.51 -1.48 15.45
C VAL A 181 3.24 -0.72 14.35
N PHE A 182 4.12 -1.43 13.63
CA PHE A 182 4.87 -0.83 12.54
C PHE A 182 3.95 -0.52 11.35
N GLU A 183 3.98 0.72 10.88
CA GLU A 183 3.18 1.22 9.78
C GLU A 183 4.05 2.00 8.78
N ILE A 184 3.70 1.90 7.49
CA ILE A 184 4.31 2.66 6.40
C ILE A 184 3.23 3.58 5.84
N THR A 185 3.52 4.88 5.75
CA THR A 185 2.61 5.84 5.13
C THR A 185 2.56 5.64 3.62
N THR A 186 1.36 5.73 3.03
CA THR A 186 1.14 5.62 1.59
C THR A 186 0.19 6.71 1.09
N PRO A 187 0.17 7.04 -0.20
CA PRO A 187 -0.79 7.97 -0.76
C PRO A 187 -2.17 7.34 -1.05
N TYR A 188 -2.30 6.00 -0.94
CA TYR A 188 -3.47 5.27 -1.41
C TYR A 188 -4.63 5.35 -0.41
N THR A 189 -5.78 5.83 -0.87
CA THR A 189 -7.02 5.86 -0.08
C THR A 189 -7.75 4.51 -0.15
N THR A 190 -8.69 4.27 0.76
CA THR A 190 -9.53 3.05 0.80
C THR A 190 -10.18 2.73 -0.55
N ALA A 191 -10.63 3.74 -1.29
CA ALA A 191 -11.28 3.55 -2.59
C ALA A 191 -10.32 3.03 -3.67
N GLN A 192 -9.04 3.33 -3.53
CA GLN A 192 -7.99 3.04 -4.52
C GLN A 192 -7.29 1.70 -4.31
N LEU A 193 -7.44 1.07 -3.15
CA LEU A 193 -6.65 -0.11 -2.76
C LEU A 193 -6.77 -1.28 -3.74
N PHE A 194 -7.93 -1.48 -4.37
CA PHE A 194 -8.15 -2.60 -5.28
C PHE A 194 -7.71 -2.32 -6.73
N ASP A 195 -7.45 -1.05 -7.07
CA ASP A 195 -6.90 -0.64 -8.37
C ASP A 195 -5.37 -0.73 -8.43
N ILE A 196 -4.70 -0.82 -7.27
CA ILE A 196 -3.26 -1.03 -7.16
C ILE A 196 -2.86 -2.29 -7.93
N LYS A 197 -1.83 -2.19 -8.78
CA LYS A 197 -1.11 -3.33 -9.35
C LYS A 197 0.32 -3.32 -8.84
N PHE A 198 0.93 -4.49 -8.77
CA PHE A 198 2.28 -4.61 -8.24
C PHE A 198 3.06 -5.72 -8.93
N ALA A 199 4.37 -5.56 -8.94
CA ALA A 199 5.32 -6.59 -9.33
C ALA A 199 6.49 -6.56 -8.35
N GLN A 200 6.91 -7.73 -7.86
CA GLN A 200 7.97 -7.85 -6.86
C GLN A 200 9.19 -8.56 -7.44
N SER A 201 10.36 -8.10 -7.03
CA SER A 201 11.64 -8.78 -7.24
C SER A 201 12.48 -8.66 -5.97
N ALA A 202 12.77 -9.78 -5.32
CA ALA A 202 13.49 -9.85 -4.05
C ALA A 202 12.91 -8.88 -3.00
N ASP A 203 13.71 -7.96 -2.48
CA ASP A 203 13.34 -6.98 -1.44
C ASP A 203 12.63 -5.73 -1.95
N VAL A 204 12.24 -5.70 -3.22
CA VAL A 204 11.61 -4.53 -3.85
C VAL A 204 10.31 -4.90 -4.52
N MET A 205 9.26 -4.15 -4.20
CA MET A 205 7.96 -4.23 -4.88
C MET A 205 7.67 -2.90 -5.56
N TYR A 206 7.40 -2.94 -6.86
CA TYR A 206 6.93 -1.79 -7.62
C TYR A 206 5.42 -1.78 -7.61
N ILE A 207 4.84 -0.63 -7.32
CA ILE A 207 3.40 -0.43 -7.14
C ILE A 207 2.94 0.64 -8.10
N THR A 208 1.88 0.36 -8.85
CA THR A 208 1.26 1.29 -9.79
C THR A 208 -0.21 1.54 -9.46
N HIS A 209 -0.63 2.78 -9.68
CA HIS A 209 -2.01 3.22 -9.60
C HIS A 209 -2.21 4.39 -10.57
N PRO A 210 -3.30 4.46 -11.36
CA PRO A 210 -3.46 5.48 -12.41
C PRO A 210 -3.48 6.94 -11.89
N SER A 211 -3.75 7.16 -10.61
CA SER A 211 -3.80 8.50 -9.99
C SER A 211 -2.59 8.82 -9.11
N HIS A 212 -1.57 8.00 -9.08
CA HIS A 212 -0.37 8.21 -8.27
C HIS A 212 0.89 7.83 -9.04
N GLU A 213 1.98 8.50 -8.75
CA GLU A 213 3.29 8.14 -9.28
C GLU A 213 3.64 6.69 -8.93
N VAL A 214 4.46 6.08 -9.80
CA VAL A 214 4.92 4.71 -9.56
C VAL A 214 5.74 4.68 -8.28
N ALA A 215 5.33 3.86 -7.32
CA ALA A 215 6.02 3.72 -6.06
C ALA A 215 6.90 2.47 -6.04
N LYS A 216 8.01 2.57 -5.32
CA LYS A 216 8.96 1.49 -5.04
C LYS A 216 8.97 1.24 -3.53
N LEU A 217 8.35 0.16 -3.09
CA LEU A 217 8.41 -0.31 -1.72
C LEU A 217 9.65 -1.20 -1.55
N SER A 218 10.60 -0.76 -0.74
CA SER A 218 11.86 -1.46 -0.48
C SER A 218 11.95 -1.86 0.99
N ARG A 219 12.48 -3.06 1.24
CA ARG A 219 12.69 -3.60 2.58
C ARG A 219 14.18 -3.84 2.84
N THR A 220 14.68 -3.44 3.99
CA THR A 220 16.05 -3.77 4.44
C THR A 220 16.06 -4.54 5.77
N ALA A 221 15.03 -4.36 6.62
CA ALA A 221 14.84 -5.12 7.85
C ALA A 221 13.35 -5.28 8.17
N HIS A 222 12.99 -5.96 9.27
CA HIS A 222 11.57 -6.17 9.64
C HIS A 222 10.80 -4.87 9.82
N THR A 223 11.44 -3.87 10.41
CA THR A 223 10.88 -2.54 10.70
C THR A 223 11.54 -1.42 9.88
N THR A 224 12.27 -1.77 8.81
CA THR A 224 12.94 -0.79 7.96
C THR A 224 12.50 -0.97 6.53
N TRP A 225 11.52 -0.17 6.15
CA TRP A 225 10.91 -0.12 4.84
C TRP A 225 10.90 1.32 4.35
N SER A 226 11.04 1.52 3.04
CA SER A 226 10.81 2.81 2.37
C SER A 226 9.81 2.65 1.26
N LEU A 227 8.98 3.66 1.06
CA LEU A 227 8.11 3.81 -0.09
C LEU A 227 8.56 5.07 -0.81
N ASP A 228 9.31 4.89 -1.90
CA ASP A 228 9.90 5.95 -2.69
C ASP A 228 9.21 6.02 -4.05
N GLU A 229 9.14 7.21 -4.63
CA GLU A 229 8.66 7.39 -6.00
C GLU A 229 9.71 6.94 -7.00
N VAL A 230 9.26 6.39 -8.14
CA VAL A 230 10.14 6.00 -9.24
C VAL A 230 10.24 7.17 -10.21
N GLU A 231 11.40 7.81 -10.25
CA GLU A 231 11.65 8.90 -11.17
C GLU A 231 11.87 8.39 -12.60
N PHE A 232 11.10 8.90 -13.55
CA PHE A 232 11.29 8.68 -14.97
C PHE A 232 12.15 9.80 -15.54
N THR A 233 13.45 9.56 -15.67
CA THR A 233 14.42 10.59 -16.11
C THR A 233 14.54 10.76 -17.62
N ASN A 234 13.93 9.88 -18.43
CA ASN A 234 14.09 9.88 -19.89
C ASN A 234 12.77 9.53 -20.64
N GLY A 235 11.70 10.17 -20.25
CA GLY A 235 10.35 9.91 -20.81
C GLY A 235 9.61 8.80 -20.06
N PRO A 236 8.52 8.25 -20.61
CA PRO A 236 8.04 8.44 -22.00
C PRO A 236 7.41 9.81 -22.25
N PHE A 237 7.32 10.17 -23.52
CA PHE A 237 6.70 11.39 -23.98
C PHE A 237 5.46 11.07 -24.84
N LEU A 238 4.49 11.99 -24.83
CA LEU A 238 3.37 12.00 -25.75
C LEU A 238 3.83 12.37 -27.17
N ASP A 239 2.93 12.37 -28.13
CA ASP A 239 3.23 12.80 -29.50
C ASP A 239 3.80 14.22 -29.53
N HIS A 240 4.74 14.43 -30.45
CA HIS A 240 5.31 15.76 -30.68
C HIS A 240 4.24 16.76 -31.07
N ASN A 241 4.43 18.01 -30.64
CA ASN A 241 3.56 19.11 -30.97
C ASN A 241 3.46 19.28 -32.49
N ILE A 242 2.24 19.31 -33.00
CA ILE A 242 1.92 19.55 -34.42
C ILE A 242 1.29 20.95 -34.67
N THR A 243 1.17 21.76 -33.62
CA THR A 243 0.59 23.10 -33.69
C THR A 243 1.66 24.14 -33.97
N THR A 244 1.24 25.41 -34.17
CA THR A 244 2.16 26.55 -34.33
C THR A 244 2.71 27.07 -32.99
N THR A 245 2.30 26.49 -31.85
CA THR A 245 2.80 26.88 -30.53
C THR A 245 4.29 26.60 -30.44
N THR A 246 5.03 27.57 -29.95
CA THR A 246 6.47 27.45 -29.70
C THR A 246 6.78 27.52 -28.22
N LEU A 247 7.84 26.83 -27.78
CA LEU A 247 8.45 26.98 -26.47
C LEU A 247 9.78 27.75 -26.59
N ASN A 248 10.04 28.62 -25.63
CA ASN A 248 11.28 29.39 -25.50
C ASN A 248 11.89 29.17 -24.11
N PRO A 249 12.87 28.29 -23.95
CA PRO A 249 13.59 28.09 -22.69
C PRO A 249 14.64 29.18 -22.46
N SER A 250 14.75 29.71 -21.25
CA SER A 250 15.76 30.72 -20.87
C SER A 250 17.15 30.13 -20.66
N HIS A 251 17.27 28.84 -20.33
CA HIS A 251 18.53 28.12 -20.14
C HIS A 251 18.40 26.70 -20.70
N LYS A 252 19.54 26.10 -21.11
CA LYS A 252 19.56 24.80 -21.76
C LYS A 252 20.37 23.72 -21.03
N SER A 253 21.33 24.14 -20.20
CA SER A 253 22.33 23.21 -19.68
C SER A 253 21.81 22.43 -18.47
N VAL A 254 22.23 21.17 -18.37
CA VAL A 254 21.83 20.24 -17.29
C VAL A 254 22.05 20.85 -15.91
N GLY A 255 21.06 20.66 -15.04
CA GLY A 255 21.03 21.17 -13.66
C GLY A 255 20.65 22.64 -13.53
N GLN A 256 20.53 23.37 -14.63
CA GLN A 256 20.08 24.79 -14.58
C GLN A 256 18.56 24.89 -14.44
N THR A 257 18.13 25.87 -13.68
CA THR A 257 16.73 26.29 -13.67
C THR A 257 16.42 27.05 -14.96
N THR A 258 15.40 26.62 -15.67
CA THR A 258 14.93 27.27 -16.90
C THR A 258 13.50 27.76 -16.73
N THR A 259 13.24 28.99 -17.19
CA THR A 259 11.88 29.48 -17.38
C THR A 259 11.52 29.25 -18.85
N VAL A 260 10.46 28.51 -19.08
CA VAL A 260 9.98 28.19 -20.43
C VAL A 260 8.69 28.93 -20.69
N THR A 261 8.69 29.74 -21.79
CA THR A 261 7.52 30.52 -22.21
C THR A 261 6.96 29.92 -23.49
N ALA A 262 5.68 29.56 -23.45
CA ALA A 262 4.92 29.13 -24.62
C ALA A 262 4.28 30.33 -25.32
N SER A 263 4.25 30.35 -26.67
CA SER A 263 3.60 31.40 -27.46
C SER A 263 2.07 31.37 -27.40
N ALA A 264 1.50 30.21 -27.11
CA ALA A 264 0.07 29.94 -26.95
C ALA A 264 -0.18 28.74 -26.10
N THR A 265 -1.42 28.44 -25.73
CA THR A 265 -1.83 27.22 -25.01
C THR A 265 -2.14 26.06 -25.93
N THR A 266 -2.39 26.33 -27.23
CA THR A 266 -2.70 25.28 -28.22
C THR A 266 -1.56 24.27 -28.30
N GLY A 267 -1.87 22.95 -28.26
CA GLY A 267 -0.84 21.90 -28.24
C GLY A 267 -0.30 21.56 -26.84
N ILE A 268 -0.77 22.28 -25.82
CA ILE A 268 -0.44 22.00 -24.41
C ILE A 268 -1.74 21.59 -23.71
N ASN A 269 -1.81 20.37 -23.21
CA ASN A 269 -2.97 19.82 -22.46
C ASN A 269 -4.32 20.07 -23.19
N GLY A 270 -4.37 19.75 -24.49
CA GLY A 270 -5.59 19.92 -25.30
C GLY A 270 -6.05 21.37 -25.46
N GLY A 271 -5.15 22.34 -25.28
CA GLY A 271 -5.43 23.80 -25.40
C GLY A 271 -5.62 24.50 -24.03
N SER A 272 -5.61 23.78 -22.93
CA SER A 272 -5.72 24.35 -21.57
C SER A 272 -4.46 25.09 -21.12
N GLY A 273 -3.32 24.82 -21.78
CA GLY A 273 -2.01 25.31 -21.36
C GLY A 273 -1.47 24.51 -20.17
N PHE A 274 -0.41 24.98 -19.55
CA PHE A 274 0.16 24.37 -18.35
C PHE A 274 -0.76 24.57 -17.15
N VAL A 275 -0.90 23.52 -16.33
CA VAL A 275 -1.76 23.50 -15.13
C VAL A 275 -0.97 23.03 -13.91
N ALA A 276 -1.48 23.29 -12.71
CA ALA A 276 -0.79 22.98 -11.45
C ALA A 276 -0.40 21.50 -11.32
N THR A 277 -1.19 20.61 -11.88
CA THR A 277 -0.96 19.15 -11.93
C THR A 277 0.11 18.70 -12.93
N ASP A 278 0.74 19.64 -13.66
CA ASP A 278 1.92 19.37 -14.49
C ASP A 278 3.25 19.50 -13.71
N VAL A 279 3.24 19.89 -12.44
CA VAL A 279 4.45 19.90 -11.61
C VAL A 279 4.98 18.47 -11.49
N GLY A 280 6.29 18.29 -11.68
CA GLY A 280 6.93 16.97 -11.76
C GLY A 280 7.00 16.40 -13.18
N ARG A 281 6.16 16.87 -14.11
CA ARG A 281 6.10 16.39 -15.50
C ARG A 281 7.37 16.74 -16.27
N LEU A 282 7.84 15.79 -17.08
CA LEU A 282 8.89 16.04 -18.06
C LEU A 282 8.31 16.77 -19.29
N VAL A 283 9.12 17.65 -19.89
CA VAL A 283 8.81 18.28 -21.17
C VAL A 283 10.05 18.15 -22.06
N HIS A 284 9.90 17.41 -23.14
CA HIS A 284 10.91 17.31 -24.19
C HIS A 284 10.92 18.60 -25.02
N VAL A 285 12.09 19.15 -25.26
CA VAL A 285 12.30 20.33 -26.08
C VAL A 285 13.55 20.09 -26.93
N LYS A 286 13.36 19.97 -28.22
CA LYS A 286 14.39 19.76 -29.24
C LYS A 286 15.31 18.56 -28.95
N ASP A 287 16.48 18.75 -28.33
CA ASP A 287 17.48 17.68 -28.14
C ASP A 287 17.44 17.05 -26.73
N GLY A 288 16.69 17.65 -25.81
CA GLY A 288 16.67 17.22 -24.41
C GLY A 288 15.32 17.44 -23.74
N HIS A 289 15.32 17.48 -22.42
CA HIS A 289 14.10 17.70 -21.64
C HIS A 289 14.41 18.32 -20.28
N PHE A 290 13.38 18.95 -19.73
CA PHE A 290 13.39 19.51 -18.38
C PHE A 290 12.20 18.97 -17.60
N GLN A 291 12.30 18.98 -16.27
CA GLN A 291 11.22 18.64 -15.36
C GLN A 291 10.59 19.93 -14.81
N ILE A 292 9.28 20.06 -14.88
CA ILE A 292 8.55 21.21 -14.35
C ILE A 292 8.64 21.21 -12.82
N THR A 293 9.09 22.30 -12.23
CA THR A 293 9.15 22.50 -10.77
C THR A 293 8.07 23.45 -10.27
N SER A 294 7.59 24.35 -11.11
CA SER A 294 6.46 25.23 -10.77
C SER A 294 5.77 25.80 -12.01
N ILE A 295 4.51 26.14 -11.85
CA ILE A 295 3.67 26.77 -12.87
C ILE A 295 3.50 28.26 -12.52
N THR A 296 3.88 29.14 -13.43
CA THR A 296 3.69 30.60 -13.26
C THR A 296 2.38 31.04 -13.90
N SER A 297 2.07 30.52 -15.09
CA SER A 297 0.80 30.76 -15.79
C SER A 297 0.52 29.61 -16.76
N THR A 298 -0.62 29.67 -17.46
CA THR A 298 -0.96 28.67 -18.49
C THR A 298 0.04 28.60 -19.65
N THR A 299 0.92 29.60 -19.79
CA THR A 299 1.94 29.68 -20.85
C THR A 299 3.37 29.79 -20.30
N ILE A 300 3.58 29.87 -18.97
CA ILE A 300 4.91 30.05 -18.38
C ILE A 300 5.11 29.02 -17.26
N VAL A 301 6.17 28.25 -17.39
CA VAL A 301 6.61 27.26 -16.39
C VAL A 301 8.07 27.49 -16.02
N VAL A 302 8.42 27.06 -14.82
CA VAL A 302 9.80 26.98 -14.35
C VAL A 302 10.14 25.51 -14.16
N GLY A 303 11.34 25.09 -14.55
CA GLY A 303 11.78 23.72 -14.40
C GLY A 303 13.29 23.58 -14.29
N THR A 304 13.74 22.38 -14.01
CA THR A 304 15.16 22.01 -13.98
C THR A 304 15.49 21.20 -15.22
N VAL A 305 16.53 21.58 -15.93
CA VAL A 305 17.01 20.87 -17.12
C VAL A 305 17.64 19.55 -16.71
N ILE A 306 17.11 18.44 -17.22
CA ILE A 306 17.60 17.07 -16.97
C ILE A 306 18.59 16.63 -18.07
N ILE A 307 18.26 16.90 -19.34
CA ILE A 307 19.13 16.67 -20.49
C ILE A 307 19.21 17.97 -21.28
N ASP A 308 20.42 18.35 -21.77
CA ASP A 308 20.66 19.61 -22.50
C ASP A 308 19.66 19.79 -23.64
N LEU A 309 18.93 20.90 -23.61
CA LEU A 309 17.86 21.18 -24.55
C LEU A 309 18.32 21.51 -25.96
N GLY A 310 19.64 21.69 -26.19
CA GLY A 310 20.19 22.10 -27.49
C GLY A 310 19.80 23.52 -27.95
N ILE A 311 18.91 24.20 -27.18
CA ILE A 311 18.40 25.54 -27.55
C ILE A 311 18.30 26.40 -26.27
N ASN A 312 18.66 27.68 -26.42
CA ASN A 312 18.66 28.67 -25.34
C ASN A 312 18.19 30.02 -25.90
N SER A 313 17.23 30.65 -25.23
CA SER A 313 16.66 31.97 -25.58
C SER A 313 16.21 32.08 -27.06
N ALA A 314 15.70 30.96 -27.60
CA ALA A 314 15.14 30.90 -28.95
C ALA A 314 13.90 29.97 -28.93
N THR A 315 13.02 30.20 -29.90
CA THR A 315 11.73 29.47 -29.99
C THR A 315 11.86 28.19 -30.81
N THR A 316 11.16 27.15 -30.39
CA THR A 316 11.01 25.91 -31.16
C THR A 316 9.59 25.38 -31.08
N THR A 317 9.09 24.81 -32.18
CA THR A 317 7.83 24.03 -32.21
C THR A 317 8.07 22.56 -31.87
N ASP A 318 9.34 22.15 -31.82
CA ASP A 318 9.74 20.77 -31.52
C ASP A 318 9.73 20.56 -30.01
N PHE A 319 8.58 20.11 -29.51
CA PHE A 319 8.41 19.71 -28.11
C PHE A 319 7.37 18.61 -27.94
N ALA A 320 7.47 17.86 -26.86
CA ALA A 320 6.50 16.87 -26.44
C ALA A 320 6.35 16.90 -24.91
N LEU A 321 5.14 16.70 -24.44
CA LEU A 321 4.87 16.61 -23.00
C LEU A 321 5.15 15.20 -22.51
N GLY A 322 5.64 15.05 -21.30
CA GLY A 322 5.79 13.75 -20.63
C GLY A 322 4.44 13.03 -20.56
N ALA A 323 4.45 11.74 -20.76
CA ALA A 323 3.22 10.95 -20.76
C ALA A 323 2.61 10.81 -19.35
N PHE A 324 3.45 10.86 -18.31
CA PHE A 324 3.01 10.67 -16.92
C PHE A 324 3.03 11.98 -16.15
N SER A 325 1.91 12.28 -15.50
CA SER A 325 1.71 13.41 -14.60
C SER A 325 0.32 13.29 -13.94
N ASP A 326 0.06 14.09 -12.91
CA ASP A 326 -1.29 14.20 -12.34
C ASP A 326 -2.33 14.76 -13.34
N THR A 327 -1.87 15.38 -14.45
CA THR A 327 -2.75 15.85 -15.53
C THR A 327 -3.12 14.72 -16.49
N SER A 328 -2.18 13.87 -16.88
CA SER A 328 -2.36 12.81 -17.91
C SER A 328 -2.59 11.43 -17.32
N GLY A 329 -2.36 11.28 -16.01
CA GLY A 329 -2.38 10.00 -15.32
C GLY A 329 -1.00 9.35 -15.24
N HIS A 330 -0.96 8.23 -14.53
CA HIS A 330 0.25 7.44 -14.27
C HIS A 330 0.05 5.99 -14.73
N PRO A 331 1.13 5.19 -14.84
CA PRO A 331 1.01 3.79 -15.24
C PRO A 331 0.05 3.02 -14.33
N SER A 332 -0.88 2.29 -14.94
CA SER A 332 -1.87 1.48 -14.21
C SER A 332 -1.45 0.03 -14.03
N CYS A 333 -0.43 -0.44 -14.78
CA CYS A 333 0.05 -1.81 -14.75
C CYS A 333 1.56 -1.87 -14.68
N VAL A 334 2.08 -2.91 -13.99
CA VAL A 334 3.52 -3.19 -13.88
C VAL A 334 3.76 -4.69 -13.97
N THR A 335 4.81 -5.10 -14.65
CA THR A 335 5.26 -6.49 -14.72
C THR A 335 6.75 -6.57 -15.03
N PHE A 336 7.35 -7.73 -14.75
CA PHE A 336 8.69 -8.07 -15.26
C PHE A 336 8.55 -8.90 -16.54
N PHE A 337 9.25 -8.50 -17.58
CA PHE A 337 9.33 -9.22 -18.85
C PHE A 337 10.77 -9.20 -19.36
N GLU A 338 11.33 -10.36 -19.66
CA GLU A 338 12.72 -10.53 -20.16
C GLU A 338 13.76 -9.72 -19.36
N GLN A 339 13.71 -9.82 -18.01
CA GLN A 339 14.59 -9.10 -17.08
C GLN A 339 14.44 -7.57 -17.09
N ARG A 340 13.37 -7.06 -17.69
CA ARG A 340 13.03 -5.63 -17.72
C ARG A 340 11.77 -5.39 -16.89
N LEU A 341 11.76 -4.27 -16.19
CA LEU A 341 10.55 -3.77 -15.56
C LEU A 341 9.75 -2.97 -16.59
N VAL A 342 8.52 -3.39 -16.81
CA VAL A 342 7.63 -2.80 -17.83
C VAL A 342 6.43 -2.17 -17.14
N PHE A 343 6.13 -0.94 -17.51
CA PHE A 343 4.95 -0.19 -17.07
C PHE A 343 4.04 0.07 -18.26
N ALA A 344 2.71 0.08 -18.02
CA ALA A 344 1.70 0.35 -19.04
C ALA A 344 0.43 0.95 -18.40
N GLY A 345 -0.38 1.62 -19.23
CA GLY A 345 -1.69 2.15 -18.88
C GLY A 345 -1.85 3.62 -19.12
#